data_a5a1aff97423106305e0dcb67a1222f2
#
_entry.id   a5a1aff97423106305e0dcb67a1222f2
#
_cell.length_a   1.000
_cell.length_b   1.000
_cell.length_c   1.000
_cell.angle_alpha   90.00
_cell.angle_beta   90.00
_cell.angle_gamma   90.00
#
_symmetry.space_group_name_H-M   'P 1'
#
loop_
_entity.id
_entity.type
_entity.pdbx_description
1 polymer ?
#
loop_
_entity_poly.entity_id
_entity_poly.type
_entity_poly.pdbx_seq_one_letter_code
_entity_poly.pdbx_strand_id
1 'polypeptide(L)'
;MVVCKKCTLGFSQGVEPTHTRRRRKLAGVNKIILVGRLGKDPEIRYTPSGAAVANFTAATSEEWKDRETGEKQERTEWHRIVAWRRLGEVCGEYLHKGSQVYIEGRLQTRSWEDRDGNKRYTTEVIAQTMQMLDSAGREAGRGKTGDDRYPTEEPVDIPEDDIPF
;
A
#
# COMPACT_ATOMS: atom_id res chain seq x y z
N MET A 1 26.09 -61.65 -61.99
CA MET A 1 25.45 -60.89 -63.05
C MET A 1 23.95 -60.83 -62.78
N VAL A 2 23.47 -59.77 -62.43
CA VAL A 2 22.21 -59.08 -62.70
C VAL A 2 21.99 -57.97 -61.66
N VAL A 3 22.03 -56.76 -62.16
CA VAL A 3 21.82 -55.51 -61.52
C VAL A 3 20.32 -55.31 -61.34
N CYS A 4 19.83 -54.99 -60.20
CA CYS A 4 18.47 -54.43 -60.01
C CYS A 4 18.51 -53.01 -59.44
N LYS A 5 17.87 -52.17 -60.27
CA LYS A 5 17.80 -50.69 -60.13
C LYS A 5 16.90 -50.23 -58.99
N LYS A 6 17.34 -49.19 -58.33
CA LYS A 6 16.61 -48.02 -57.78
C LYS A 6 15.14 -48.22 -57.34
N CYS A 7 14.91 -48.16 -56.03
CA CYS A 7 13.71 -47.61 -55.53
C CYS A 7 14.10 -46.37 -54.71
N THR A 8 13.92 -45.20 -55.30
CA THR A 8 13.90 -43.89 -54.60
C THR A 8 12.54 -43.73 -53.91
N LEU A 9 12.47 -44.05 -52.65
CA LEU A 9 11.32 -43.64 -51.80
C LEU A 9 11.57 -42.25 -51.26
N GLY A 10 10.75 -41.33 -51.77
CA GLY A 10 10.74 -39.97 -51.33
C GLY A 10 10.48 -39.87 -49.84
N PHE A 11 11.42 -39.28 -49.10
CA PHE A 11 11.27 -38.91 -47.71
C PHE A 11 10.37 -37.65 -47.66
N SER A 12 9.09 -37.90 -47.38
CA SER A 12 8.14 -36.83 -47.07
C SER A 12 8.62 -36.12 -45.81
N GLN A 13 9.05 -34.88 -45.97
CA GLN A 13 9.36 -34.01 -44.85
C GLN A 13 8.07 -33.81 -44.03
N GLY A 14 7.98 -34.51 -42.89
CA GLY A 14 6.97 -34.26 -41.88
C GLY A 14 7.12 -32.83 -41.37
N VAL A 15 6.15 -32.00 -41.70
CA VAL A 15 5.99 -30.67 -41.10
C VAL A 15 5.68 -30.91 -39.63
N GLU A 16 6.68 -30.75 -38.78
CA GLU A 16 6.53 -30.70 -37.35
C GLU A 16 5.56 -29.55 -37.02
N PRO A 17 4.41 -29.81 -36.37
CA PRO A 17 3.56 -28.74 -35.93
C PRO A 17 4.28 -28.00 -34.81
N THR A 18 4.83 -26.82 -35.09
CA THR A 18 5.36 -25.91 -34.11
C THR A 18 4.21 -25.42 -33.25
N HIS A 19 3.82 -26.23 -32.27
CA HIS A 19 2.97 -25.79 -31.17
C HIS A 19 3.75 -24.79 -30.32
N THR A 20 3.81 -23.55 -30.80
CA THR A 20 4.20 -22.42 -29.96
C THR A 20 3.12 -22.25 -28.91
N ARG A 21 3.26 -22.98 -27.82
CA ARG A 21 2.45 -22.81 -26.61
C ARG A 21 2.68 -21.38 -26.14
N ARG A 22 1.86 -20.44 -26.60
CA ARG A 22 1.79 -19.10 -26.03
C ARG A 22 1.56 -19.29 -24.52
N ARG A 23 2.63 -19.16 -23.73
CA ARG A 23 2.52 -19.08 -22.28
C ARG A 23 1.57 -17.92 -22.00
N ARG A 24 0.32 -18.23 -21.64
CA ARG A 24 -0.60 -17.23 -21.13
C ARG A 24 0.11 -16.63 -19.92
N LYS A 25 0.52 -15.36 -20.03
CA LYS A 25 1.00 -14.62 -18.87
C LYS A 25 -0.16 -14.58 -17.91
N LEU A 26 -0.04 -15.31 -16.80
CA LEU A 26 -1.00 -15.19 -15.71
C LEU A 26 -0.91 -13.74 -15.20
N ALA A 27 -1.99 -13.00 -15.35
CA ALA A 27 -2.11 -11.70 -14.76
C ALA A 27 -2.27 -11.90 -13.26
N GLY A 28 -1.23 -11.57 -12.48
CA GLY A 28 -1.28 -11.54 -11.03
C GLY A 28 -1.81 -10.20 -10.53
N VAL A 29 -2.41 -10.19 -9.35
CA VAL A 29 -2.80 -8.98 -8.63
C VAL A 29 -1.76 -8.72 -7.54
N ASN A 30 -1.22 -7.51 -7.49
CA ASN A 30 -0.35 -7.03 -6.42
C ASN A 30 -0.90 -5.68 -5.97
N LYS A 31 -1.76 -5.72 -4.95
CA LYS A 31 -2.39 -4.55 -4.37
C LYS A 31 -2.34 -4.65 -2.86
N ILE A 32 -2.01 -3.55 -2.20
CA ILE A 32 -2.07 -3.39 -0.75
C ILE A 32 -2.90 -2.14 -0.44
N ILE A 33 -3.68 -2.23 0.63
CA ILE A 33 -4.46 -1.14 1.19
C ILE A 33 -4.08 -1.04 2.67
N LEU A 34 -3.68 0.14 3.11
CA LEU A 34 -3.28 0.42 4.48
C LEU A 34 -4.04 1.62 5.01
N VAL A 35 -4.52 1.51 6.23
CA VAL A 35 -4.97 2.63 7.05
C VAL A 35 -4.11 2.63 8.31
N GLY A 36 -3.31 3.66 8.50
CA GLY A 36 -2.36 3.70 9.60
C GLY A 36 -1.94 5.11 9.97
N ARG A 37 -1.08 5.22 10.97
CA ARG A 37 -0.51 6.48 11.43
C ARG A 37 0.98 6.55 11.15
N LEU A 38 1.45 7.73 10.73
CA LEU A 38 2.86 7.96 10.49
C LEU A 38 3.66 7.90 11.80
N GLY A 39 4.75 7.14 11.79
CA GLY A 39 5.67 7.07 12.94
C GLY A 39 6.66 8.22 13.00
N LYS A 40 6.98 8.84 11.85
CA LYS A 40 7.89 9.97 11.70
C LYS A 40 7.48 10.82 10.51
N ASP A 41 8.03 12.02 10.42
CA ASP A 41 7.85 12.91 9.30
C ASP A 41 8.39 12.27 8.01
N PRO A 42 7.76 12.52 6.84
CA PRO A 42 8.25 12.02 5.56
C PRO A 42 9.62 12.62 5.19
N GLU A 43 10.54 11.76 4.78
CA GLU A 43 11.81 12.17 4.20
C GLU A 43 11.65 12.39 2.70
N ILE A 44 11.84 13.64 2.24
CA ILE A 44 11.82 13.95 0.82
C ILE A 44 13.24 13.89 0.28
N ARG A 45 13.41 13.22 -0.85
CA ARG A 45 14.64 13.21 -1.65
C ARG A 45 14.28 13.47 -3.10
N TYR A 46 15.19 14.10 -3.82
CA TYR A 46 15.04 14.32 -5.26
C TYR A 46 15.98 13.40 -6.02
N THR A 47 15.46 12.76 -7.05
CA THR A 47 16.27 11.98 -7.97
C THR A 47 17.12 12.92 -8.84
N PRO A 48 18.21 12.45 -9.51
CA PRO A 48 18.96 13.26 -10.47
C PRO A 48 18.11 13.85 -11.60
N SER A 49 16.98 13.21 -11.90
CA SER A 49 15.98 13.70 -12.88
C SER A 49 15.00 14.72 -12.32
N GLY A 50 15.17 15.16 -11.06
CA GLY A 50 14.31 16.14 -10.40
C GLY A 50 12.99 15.58 -9.84
N ALA A 51 12.74 14.29 -9.91
CA ALA A 51 11.52 13.71 -9.35
C ALA A 51 11.60 13.58 -7.83
N ALA A 52 10.59 14.09 -7.12
CA ALA A 52 10.48 13.95 -5.68
C ALA A 52 10.16 12.49 -5.29
N VAL A 53 10.76 12.03 -4.21
CA VAL A 53 10.53 10.72 -3.58
C VAL A 53 10.39 10.94 -2.08
N ALA A 54 9.20 10.68 -1.55
CA ALA A 54 8.96 10.71 -0.12
C ALA A 54 9.04 9.30 0.46
N ASN A 55 9.84 9.14 1.52
CA ASN A 55 9.99 7.89 2.26
C ASN A 55 9.48 8.09 3.68
N PHE A 56 8.55 7.28 4.11
CA PHE A 56 8.01 7.33 5.45
C PHE A 56 7.56 5.95 5.94
N THR A 57 7.23 5.86 7.22
CA THR A 57 6.72 4.63 7.82
C THR A 57 5.34 4.88 8.39
N ALA A 58 4.43 3.94 8.17
CA ALA A 58 3.11 3.94 8.81
C ALA A 58 2.94 2.69 9.66
N ALA A 59 2.34 2.87 10.83
CA ALA A 59 1.99 1.82 11.76
C ALA A 59 0.54 1.40 11.57
N THR A 60 0.29 0.09 11.54
CA THR A 60 -1.03 -0.51 11.67
C THR A 60 -1.04 -1.32 12.96
N SER A 61 -2.02 -1.09 13.85
CA SER A 61 -2.17 -1.82 15.11
C SER A 61 -3.38 -2.71 15.06
N GLU A 62 -3.21 -3.93 15.51
CA GLU A 62 -4.26 -4.92 15.71
C GLU A 62 -4.39 -5.21 17.20
N GLU A 63 -5.62 -5.17 17.70
CA GLU A 63 -5.93 -5.53 19.08
C GLU A 63 -6.78 -6.80 19.08
N TRP A 64 -6.41 -7.76 19.90
CA TRP A 64 -7.24 -8.95 20.12
C TRP A 64 -7.22 -9.33 21.59
N LYS A 65 -8.24 -10.07 22.00
CA LYS A 65 -8.33 -10.64 23.33
C LYS A 65 -7.83 -12.08 23.30
N ASP A 66 -6.83 -12.40 24.11
CA ASP A 66 -6.39 -13.77 24.29
C ASP A 66 -7.54 -14.61 24.88
N ARG A 67 -7.78 -15.78 24.29
CA ARG A 67 -8.90 -16.64 24.70
C ARG A 67 -8.61 -17.41 25.98
N GLU A 68 -7.35 -17.64 26.30
CA GLU A 68 -6.95 -18.42 27.50
C GLU A 68 -6.75 -17.50 28.71
N THR A 69 -6.07 -16.37 28.54
CA THR A 69 -5.77 -15.44 29.64
C THR A 69 -6.81 -14.35 29.80
N GLY A 70 -7.61 -14.08 28.78
CA GLY A 70 -8.59 -12.99 28.76
C GLY A 70 -7.96 -11.59 28.62
N GLU A 71 -6.65 -11.50 28.49
CA GLU A 71 -5.90 -10.25 28.39
C GLU A 71 -5.98 -9.66 26.99
N LYS A 72 -5.96 -8.32 26.92
CA LYS A 72 -5.81 -7.62 25.63
C LYS A 72 -4.38 -7.70 25.16
N GLN A 73 -4.20 -8.18 23.93
CA GLN A 73 -2.93 -8.18 23.22
C GLN A 73 -2.99 -7.14 22.11
N GLU A 74 -1.90 -6.42 21.92
CA GLU A 74 -1.74 -5.45 20.83
C GLU A 74 -0.49 -5.81 20.02
N ARG A 75 -0.62 -5.75 18.71
CA ARG A 75 0.50 -5.93 17.78
C ARG A 75 0.54 -4.80 16.78
N THR A 76 1.67 -4.12 16.70
CA THR A 76 1.90 -3.04 15.74
C THR A 76 2.87 -3.50 14.66
N GLU A 77 2.46 -3.37 13.40
CA GLU A 77 3.29 -3.61 12.23
C GLU A 77 3.68 -2.30 11.56
N TRP A 78 4.98 -2.19 11.22
CA TRP A 78 5.54 -1.01 10.58
C TRP A 78 5.76 -1.23 9.09
N HIS A 79 5.08 -0.44 8.27
CA HIS A 79 5.17 -0.51 6.83
C HIS A 79 6.05 0.61 6.29
N ARG A 80 7.03 0.25 5.45
CA ARG A 80 7.84 1.23 4.71
C ARG A 80 7.11 1.63 3.45
N ILE A 81 6.89 2.93 3.26
CA ILE A 81 6.11 3.49 2.17
C ILE A 81 6.99 4.43 1.37
N VAL A 82 6.88 4.32 0.04
CA VAL A 82 7.60 5.15 -0.91
C VAL A 82 6.58 5.78 -1.85
N ALA A 83 6.49 7.11 -1.84
CA ALA A 83 5.64 7.88 -2.73
C ALA A 83 6.50 8.65 -3.74
N TRP A 84 6.12 8.59 -5.02
CA TRP A 84 6.89 9.14 -6.12
C TRP A 84 6.24 10.38 -6.74
N ARG A 85 7.09 11.27 -7.29
CA ARG A 85 6.68 12.45 -8.05
C ARG A 85 5.72 13.34 -7.24
N ARG A 86 4.63 13.80 -7.87
CA ARG A 86 3.63 14.66 -7.23
C ARG A 86 3.07 14.08 -5.92
N LEU A 87 2.85 12.77 -5.84
CA LEU A 87 2.39 12.14 -4.60
C LEU A 87 3.43 12.27 -3.49
N GLY A 88 4.72 12.17 -3.83
CA GLY A 88 5.82 12.39 -2.90
C GLY A 88 5.88 13.82 -2.38
N GLU A 89 5.67 14.81 -3.24
CA GLU A 89 5.61 16.23 -2.87
C GLU A 89 4.45 16.48 -1.89
N VAL A 90 3.25 16.01 -2.23
CA VAL A 90 2.06 16.13 -1.38
C VAL A 90 2.27 15.45 -0.02
N CYS A 91 2.86 14.26 0.01
CA CYS A 91 3.16 13.58 1.27
C CYS A 91 4.13 14.38 2.13
N GLY A 92 5.14 15.00 1.53
CA GLY A 92 6.12 15.78 2.27
C GLY A 92 5.64 17.14 2.74
N GLU A 93 4.69 17.74 2.03
CA GLU A 93 4.12 19.04 2.37
C GLU A 93 3.07 18.95 3.48
N TYR A 94 2.22 17.92 3.42
CA TYR A 94 1.02 17.85 4.27
C TYR A 94 1.10 16.81 5.38
N LEU A 95 1.95 15.79 5.26
CA LEU A 95 2.04 14.73 6.26
C LEU A 95 3.11 15.03 7.31
N HIS A 96 2.79 14.70 8.55
CA HIS A 96 3.70 14.80 9.69
C HIS A 96 3.56 13.57 10.59
N LYS A 97 4.44 13.43 11.56
CA LYS A 97 4.38 12.37 12.56
C LYS A 97 3.01 12.34 13.24
N GLY A 98 2.38 11.18 13.28
CA GLY A 98 1.07 10.97 13.87
C GLY A 98 -0.10 11.10 12.89
N SER A 99 0.09 11.70 11.70
CA SER A 99 -0.97 11.82 10.69
C SER A 99 -1.55 10.46 10.35
N GLN A 100 -2.87 10.38 10.30
CA GLN A 100 -3.61 9.20 9.88
C GLN A 100 -3.84 9.24 8.37
N VAL A 101 -3.46 8.18 7.70
CA VAL A 101 -3.51 8.11 6.24
C VAL A 101 -4.11 6.81 5.74
N TYR A 102 -4.84 6.92 4.64
CA TYR A 102 -5.22 5.81 3.78
C TYR A 102 -4.24 5.74 2.60
N ILE A 103 -3.68 4.58 2.34
CA ILE A 103 -2.71 4.36 1.27
C ILE A 103 -3.12 3.14 0.46
N GLU A 104 -3.22 3.30 -0.85
CA GLU A 104 -3.25 2.21 -1.79
C GLU A 104 -1.95 2.13 -2.57
N GLY A 105 -1.48 0.92 -2.82
CA GLY A 105 -0.26 0.71 -3.56
C GLY A 105 0.00 -0.74 -3.91
N ARG A 106 1.25 -1.02 -4.20
CA ARG A 106 1.75 -2.36 -4.47
C ARG A 106 2.98 -2.67 -3.62
N LEU A 107 3.17 -3.92 -3.26
CA LEU A 107 4.40 -4.38 -2.63
C LEU A 107 5.52 -4.51 -3.66
N GLN A 108 6.69 -4.06 -3.29
CA GLN A 108 7.91 -4.26 -4.05
C GLN A 108 9.05 -4.65 -3.12
N THR A 109 9.69 -5.77 -3.41
CA THR A 109 10.89 -6.21 -2.69
C THR A 109 12.11 -5.92 -3.55
N ARG A 110 13.08 -5.24 -2.95
CA ARG A 110 14.40 -4.98 -3.53
C ARG A 110 15.45 -5.80 -2.80
N SER A 111 16.40 -6.36 -3.53
CA SER A 111 17.60 -6.96 -2.97
C SER A 111 18.76 -5.99 -3.08
N TRP A 112 19.58 -5.95 -2.06
CA TRP A 112 20.82 -5.16 -2.00
C TRP A 112 21.89 -5.95 -1.25
N GLU A 113 23.14 -5.61 -1.46
CA GLU A 113 24.26 -6.26 -0.77
C GLU A 113 24.73 -5.37 0.38
N ASP A 114 24.87 -5.97 1.55
CA ASP A 114 25.44 -5.34 2.72
C ASP A 114 26.96 -5.19 2.56
N ARG A 115 27.62 -4.39 3.41
CA ARG A 115 29.06 -4.19 3.39
C ARG A 115 29.87 -5.50 3.50
N ASP A 116 29.26 -6.49 4.12
CA ASP A 116 29.83 -7.83 4.31
C ASP A 116 29.56 -8.79 3.14
N GLY A 117 28.98 -8.29 2.02
CA GLY A 117 28.64 -9.09 0.83
C GLY A 117 27.40 -9.95 0.96
N ASN A 118 26.64 -9.82 2.06
CA ASN A 118 25.41 -10.57 2.26
C ASN A 118 24.23 -9.94 1.50
N LYS A 119 23.44 -10.76 0.80
CA LYS A 119 22.20 -10.31 0.17
C LYS A 119 21.14 -10.02 1.23
N ARG A 120 20.63 -8.80 1.21
CA ARG A 120 19.53 -8.33 2.04
C ARG A 120 18.31 -8.03 1.18
N TYR A 121 17.14 -8.19 1.74
CA TYR A 121 15.88 -7.90 1.09
C TYR A 121 15.13 -6.83 1.87
N THR A 122 14.62 -5.84 1.16
CA THR A 122 13.77 -4.80 1.75
C THR A 122 12.45 -4.78 1.00
N THR A 123 11.35 -5.00 1.70
CA THR A 123 10.01 -4.92 1.15
C THR A 123 9.43 -3.55 1.47
N GLU A 124 8.92 -2.88 0.44
CA GLU A 124 8.37 -1.53 0.51
C GLU A 124 7.01 -1.49 -0.19
N VAL A 125 6.16 -0.59 0.26
CA VAL A 125 4.88 -0.28 -0.37
C VAL A 125 5.09 0.91 -1.29
N ILE A 126 4.94 0.71 -2.58
CA ILE A 126 4.94 1.80 -3.55
C ILE A 126 3.55 2.38 -3.61
N ALA A 127 3.37 3.56 -3.01
CA ALA A 127 2.09 4.25 -2.97
C ALA A 127 1.65 4.71 -4.37
N GLN A 128 0.39 4.49 -4.70
CA GLN A 128 -0.28 4.95 -5.91
C GLN A 128 -1.34 6.01 -5.59
N THR A 129 -2.04 5.82 -4.46
CA THR A 129 -3.06 6.73 -3.96
C THR A 129 -2.81 6.96 -2.47
N MET A 130 -3.00 8.18 -2.01
CA MET A 130 -2.96 8.56 -0.60
C MET A 130 -4.10 9.53 -0.31
N GLN A 131 -4.75 9.32 0.84
CA GLN A 131 -5.76 10.23 1.39
C GLN A 131 -5.44 10.48 2.86
N MET A 132 -5.48 11.73 3.27
CA MET A 132 -5.39 12.12 4.67
C MET A 132 -6.74 11.87 5.34
N LEU A 133 -6.72 11.17 6.48
CA LEU A 133 -7.91 10.85 7.26
C LEU A 133 -8.03 11.71 8.52
N ASP A 134 -7.01 12.51 8.83
CA ASP A 134 -7.12 13.48 9.91
C ASP A 134 -8.11 14.57 9.51
N SER A 135 -9.10 14.85 10.37
CA SER A 135 -9.96 16.03 10.23
C SER A 135 -9.09 17.28 10.23
N ALA A 136 -9.24 18.13 9.24
CA ALA A 136 -8.65 19.46 9.21
C ALA A 136 -9.24 20.31 10.36
N GLY A 137 -8.75 20.14 11.59
CA GLY A 137 -9.30 20.83 12.74
C GLY A 137 -8.71 20.43 14.11
N ARG A 138 -7.88 19.39 14.16
CA ARG A 138 -7.10 19.10 15.37
C ARG A 138 -5.66 19.56 15.18
N GLU A 139 -5.48 20.88 15.15
CA GLU A 139 -4.21 21.45 15.58
C GLU A 139 -3.93 20.91 16.99
N ALA A 140 -2.69 20.44 17.17
CA ALA A 140 -2.18 19.95 18.45
C ALA A 140 -2.39 21.04 19.53
N GLY A 141 -3.55 21.07 20.12
CA GLY A 141 -3.89 21.84 21.29
C GLY A 141 -3.19 21.25 22.48
N ARG A 142 -1.96 21.67 22.68
CA ARG A 142 -1.21 21.57 23.92
C ARG A 142 -2.02 22.32 24.98
N GLY A 143 -2.56 21.56 25.94
CA GLY A 143 -3.04 21.95 27.23
C GLY A 143 -3.53 23.40 27.43
N LYS A 144 -4.85 23.57 27.46
CA LYS A 144 -5.51 24.50 28.37
C LYS A 144 -6.73 23.79 28.94
N THR A 145 -6.63 23.42 30.18
CA THR A 145 -7.78 23.28 31.10
C THR A 145 -8.56 24.58 31.05
N GLY A 146 -9.69 24.59 30.42
CA GLY A 146 -10.60 25.72 30.32
C GLY A 146 -12.02 25.16 30.21
N ASP A 147 -12.71 25.35 31.32
CA ASP A 147 -14.14 25.34 31.60
C ASP A 147 -15.05 25.44 30.34
N ASP A 148 -15.37 24.32 29.75
CA ASP A 148 -16.37 24.22 28.67
C ASP A 148 -17.76 24.11 29.31
N ARG A 149 -18.31 25.28 29.69
CA ARG A 149 -19.76 25.42 29.83
C ARG A 149 -20.36 25.29 28.43
N TYR A 150 -20.92 24.14 28.14
CA TYR A 150 -21.87 23.99 27.02
C TYR A 150 -23.07 24.89 27.31
N PRO A 151 -23.51 25.75 26.39
CA PRO A 151 -24.81 26.38 26.49
C PRO A 151 -25.85 25.26 26.49
N THR A 152 -26.58 25.12 27.57
CA THR A 152 -27.76 24.27 27.63
C THR A 152 -28.79 24.92 26.70
N GLU A 153 -28.90 24.39 25.47
CA GLU A 153 -30.05 24.69 24.61
C GLU A 153 -31.29 24.11 25.27
N GLU A 154 -32.24 25.01 25.59
CA GLU A 154 -33.56 24.65 26.09
C GLU A 154 -34.24 23.70 25.07
N PRO A 155 -34.99 22.69 25.53
CA PRO A 155 -35.72 21.81 24.64
C PRO A 155 -36.76 22.61 23.87
N VAL A 156 -36.61 22.65 22.54
CA VAL A 156 -37.60 23.20 21.64
C VAL A 156 -38.76 22.21 21.61
N ASP A 157 -39.94 22.57 22.14
CA ASP A 157 -41.17 21.84 21.98
C ASP A 157 -41.55 21.79 20.51
N ILE A 158 -41.37 20.63 19.90
CA ILE A 158 -41.84 20.33 18.54
C ILE A 158 -43.28 19.80 18.69
N PRO A 159 -44.30 20.49 18.13
CA PRO A 159 -45.66 19.97 18.17
C PRO A 159 -45.73 18.69 17.34
N GLU A 160 -46.40 17.69 17.91
CA GLU A 160 -46.48 16.29 17.47
C GLU A 160 -47.44 16.03 16.27
N ASP A 161 -47.93 17.07 15.61
CA ASP A 161 -48.93 16.96 14.55
C ASP A 161 -48.43 17.51 13.22
N ASP A 162 -47.58 16.78 12.49
CA ASP A 162 -47.47 16.88 11.02
C ASP A 162 -46.48 15.82 10.48
N ILE A 163 -46.89 14.53 10.52
CA ILE A 163 -46.26 13.50 9.69
C ILE A 163 -47.33 13.03 8.70
N PRO A 164 -47.30 13.47 7.43
CA PRO A 164 -48.14 12.85 6.40
C PRO A 164 -47.52 11.51 6.00
N PHE A 165 -48.34 10.46 6.09
CA PHE A 165 -48.05 9.12 5.55
C PHE A 165 -48.17 9.12 4.02
#